data_5947c753a758478f0428519055690314
#
_entry.id   5947c753a758478f0428519055690314
#
_cell.length_a   1.000
_cell.length_b   1.000
_cell.length_c   1.000
_cell.angle_alpha   90.00
_cell.angle_beta   90.00
_cell.angle_gamma   90.00
#
_symmetry.space_group_name_H-M   'P 1'
#
loop_
_entity.id
_entity.type
_entity.pdbx_description
1 polymer ?
#
loop_
_entity_poly.entity_id
_entity_poly.type
_entity_poly.pdbx_seq_one_letter_code
_entity_poly.pdbx_strand_id
1 'polypeptide(L)'
;IAGTGCNGAIVHYRATRNKTKKIKKKDIFLCDSGGQYKYGTTDVTRTICFSKPKKSIKNIFTRVLKGHIAVVEINLKENFMGKLIDLAARKYLKKINLDYAHGTGHGVGFFSNVHEGPQAISKYNKVKICEGMILSNEPGFYKKGEYGIRIENLIYVKKDKSKLFFKNLTLAPIDNDLIDFNQLTKKEKNYLLKYNILVYSKLHRFLNKNERKWLASNF
;
A
#
# COMPACT_ATOMS: atom_id res chain seq x y z
N ILE A 1 5.11 10.32 7.44
CA ILE A 1 4.70 11.42 6.54
C ILE A 1 3.20 11.65 6.74
N ALA A 2 2.76 12.92 6.85
CA ALA A 2 1.35 13.30 6.93
C ALA A 2 1.10 14.48 5.99
N GLY A 3 0.64 14.20 4.78
CA GLY A 3 0.49 15.18 3.70
C GLY A 3 -0.96 15.34 3.25
N THR A 4 -1.54 16.55 3.40
CA THR A 4 -2.88 16.86 2.90
C THR A 4 -2.84 17.67 1.61
N GLY A 5 -3.72 17.35 0.68
CA GLY A 5 -3.78 17.99 -0.63
C GLY A 5 -2.43 17.95 -1.35
N CYS A 6 -1.92 19.10 -1.82
CA CYS A 6 -0.68 19.16 -2.57
C CYS A 6 0.58 18.70 -1.80
N ASN A 7 0.54 18.71 -0.47
CA ASN A 7 1.65 18.19 0.34
C ASN A 7 1.76 16.65 0.22
N GLY A 8 0.65 15.94 0.01
CA GLY A 8 0.65 14.51 -0.28
C GLY A 8 1.30 14.16 -1.62
N ALA A 9 1.45 15.12 -2.54
CA ALA A 9 2.16 14.92 -3.80
C ALA A 9 3.69 14.90 -3.67
N ILE A 10 4.22 15.22 -2.50
CA ILE A 10 5.65 15.19 -2.20
C ILE A 10 5.95 13.85 -1.51
N VAL A 11 6.64 12.94 -2.21
CA VAL A 11 6.85 11.55 -1.78
C VAL A 11 7.43 11.46 -0.35
N HIS A 12 8.43 12.29 -0.03
CA HIS A 12 9.03 12.39 1.30
C HIS A 12 8.70 13.74 1.95
N TYR A 13 7.40 14.08 1.99
CA TYR A 13 6.96 15.34 2.60
C TYR A 13 7.39 15.41 4.06
N ARG A 14 8.04 16.51 4.40
CA ARG A 14 8.43 16.82 5.78
C ARG A 14 7.67 18.05 6.27
N ALA A 15 6.83 17.84 7.26
CA ALA A 15 6.09 18.92 7.90
C ALA A 15 7.06 19.87 8.63
N THR A 16 6.91 21.17 8.43
CA THR A 16 7.63 22.19 9.18
C THR A 16 6.64 23.17 9.79
N ARG A 17 6.98 23.73 10.96
CA ARG A 17 6.08 24.53 11.80
C ARG A 17 5.31 25.63 11.03
N ASN A 18 5.94 26.24 10.02
CA ASN A 18 5.38 27.37 9.27
C ASN A 18 4.85 27.00 7.88
N LYS A 19 4.92 25.73 7.45
CA LYS A 19 4.54 25.26 6.12
C LYS A 19 3.52 24.11 6.14
N THR A 20 2.92 23.82 7.30
CA THR A 20 1.86 22.82 7.41
C THR A 20 0.53 23.38 6.93
N LYS A 21 -0.30 22.50 6.38
CA LYS A 21 -1.69 22.81 6.01
C LYS A 21 -2.64 22.12 6.96
N LYS A 22 -3.73 22.81 7.32
CA LYS A 22 -4.87 22.16 8.01
C LYS A 22 -5.57 21.22 7.05
N ILE A 23 -5.93 20.03 7.51
CA ILE A 23 -6.71 19.06 6.75
C ILE A 23 -8.13 19.63 6.56
N LYS A 24 -8.58 19.66 5.30
CA LYS A 24 -9.96 20.08 4.94
C LYS A 24 -10.76 18.87 4.46
N LYS A 25 -12.08 18.88 4.67
CA LYS A 25 -12.97 17.78 4.26
C LYS A 25 -12.83 17.36 2.79
N LYS A 26 -12.52 18.31 1.89
CA LYS A 26 -12.33 18.06 0.45
C LYS A 26 -10.95 17.55 0.06
N ASP A 27 -10.01 17.51 1.00
CA ASP A 27 -8.63 17.12 0.72
C ASP A 27 -8.51 15.60 0.66
N ILE A 28 -7.56 15.16 -0.15
CA ILE A 28 -7.01 13.81 -0.07
C ILE A 28 -5.84 13.87 0.91
N PHE A 29 -5.87 13.00 1.89
CA PHE A 29 -4.86 12.91 2.94
C PHE A 29 -4.05 11.62 2.79
N LEU A 30 -2.75 11.77 2.66
CA LEU A 30 -1.79 10.68 2.64
C LEU A 30 -1.09 10.61 3.99
N CYS A 31 -1.24 9.49 4.67
CA CYS A 31 -0.57 9.19 5.93
C CYS A 31 0.33 7.97 5.76
N ASP A 32 1.63 8.20 5.88
CA ASP A 32 2.66 7.18 5.90
C ASP A 32 3.24 7.16 7.32
N SER A 33 3.01 6.04 8.01
CA SER A 33 3.27 5.87 9.43
C SER A 33 4.09 4.62 9.66
N GLY A 34 5.27 4.78 10.19
CA GLY A 34 6.16 3.71 10.59
C GLY A 34 6.54 3.81 12.06
N GLY A 35 6.97 2.69 12.65
CA GLY A 35 7.42 2.64 14.03
C GLY A 35 8.49 1.58 14.23
N GLN A 36 9.42 1.89 15.16
CA GLN A 36 10.44 0.97 15.62
C GLN A 36 9.98 0.32 16.93
N TYR A 37 9.98 -1.00 16.95
CA TYR A 37 9.58 -1.79 18.13
C TYR A 37 10.68 -2.78 18.49
N LYS A 38 10.67 -3.26 19.71
CA LYS A 38 11.64 -4.27 20.19
C LYS A 38 11.70 -5.52 19.30
N TYR A 39 10.60 -5.86 18.63
CA TYR A 39 10.47 -7.10 17.86
C TYR A 39 10.21 -6.87 16.36
N GLY A 40 10.45 -5.69 15.86
CA GLY A 40 10.31 -5.40 14.43
C GLY A 40 10.06 -3.94 14.11
N THR A 41 10.11 -3.64 12.83
CA THR A 41 9.81 -2.34 12.25
C THR A 41 8.49 -2.41 11.50
N THR A 42 7.65 -1.38 11.62
CA THR A 42 6.43 -1.25 10.83
C THR A 42 6.55 -0.11 9.82
N ASP A 43 5.88 -0.28 8.68
CA ASP A 43 5.75 0.73 7.65
C ASP A 43 4.40 0.56 6.96
N VAL A 44 3.60 1.63 6.89
CA VAL A 44 2.26 1.58 6.32
C VAL A 44 1.82 2.94 5.80
N THR A 45 1.38 2.99 4.55
CA THR A 45 0.74 4.18 3.99
C THR A 45 -0.73 3.92 3.70
N ARG A 46 -1.56 4.90 4.07
CA ARG A 46 -2.96 4.98 3.65
C ARG A 46 -3.25 6.35 3.03
N THR A 47 -4.02 6.31 1.98
CA THR A 47 -4.64 7.50 1.39
C THR A 47 -6.10 7.49 1.80
N ILE A 48 -6.58 8.61 2.34
CA ILE A 48 -7.90 8.75 2.97
C ILE A 48 -8.62 9.95 2.37
N CYS A 49 -9.94 9.87 2.20
CA CYS A 49 -10.79 11.00 1.89
C CYS A 49 -11.82 11.22 3.00
N PHE A 50 -12.18 12.48 3.26
CA PHE A 50 -13.16 12.86 4.30
C PHE A 50 -14.49 13.34 3.71
N SER A 51 -14.65 13.24 2.39
CA SER A 51 -15.87 13.56 1.64
C SER A 51 -15.89 12.79 0.34
N LYS A 52 -17.00 12.84 -0.40
CA LYS A 52 -17.13 12.15 -1.68
C LYS A 52 -16.02 12.55 -2.67
N PRO A 53 -15.12 11.65 -3.04
CA PRO A 53 -13.99 11.98 -3.91
C PRO A 53 -14.45 12.14 -5.38
N LYS A 54 -13.69 12.91 -6.17
CA LYS A 54 -13.91 13.05 -7.60
C LYS A 54 -13.71 11.70 -8.31
N LYS A 55 -14.48 11.44 -9.38
CA LYS A 55 -14.34 10.22 -10.19
C LYS A 55 -12.92 9.99 -10.72
N SER A 56 -12.21 11.06 -11.09
CA SER A 56 -10.82 11.00 -11.53
C SER A 56 -9.88 10.47 -10.44
N ILE A 57 -10.08 10.89 -9.19
CA ILE A 57 -9.29 10.42 -8.05
C ILE A 57 -9.59 8.95 -7.77
N LYS A 58 -10.87 8.54 -7.76
CA LYS A 58 -11.27 7.12 -7.62
C LYS A 58 -10.64 6.24 -8.70
N ASN A 59 -10.63 6.72 -9.95
CA ASN A 59 -9.99 6.00 -11.05
C ASN A 59 -8.50 5.75 -10.77
N ILE A 60 -7.75 6.78 -10.39
CA ILE A 60 -6.32 6.66 -10.11
C ILE A 60 -6.07 5.80 -8.88
N PHE A 61 -6.79 6.04 -7.79
CA PHE A 61 -6.67 5.23 -6.57
C PHE A 61 -6.90 3.75 -6.84
N THR A 62 -7.94 3.42 -7.61
CA THR A 62 -8.26 2.03 -7.97
C THR A 62 -7.15 1.40 -8.81
N ARG A 63 -6.49 2.16 -9.69
CA ARG A 63 -5.34 1.64 -10.46
C ARG A 63 -4.12 1.38 -9.57
N VAL A 64 -3.86 2.24 -8.60
CA VAL A 64 -2.81 2.02 -7.58
C VAL A 64 -3.15 0.76 -6.77
N LEU A 65 -4.41 0.63 -6.32
CA LEU A 65 -4.89 -0.54 -5.59
C LEU A 65 -4.74 -1.84 -6.42
N LYS A 66 -5.08 -1.81 -7.70
CA LYS A 66 -4.87 -2.98 -8.60
C LYS A 66 -3.40 -3.35 -8.70
N GLY A 67 -2.50 -2.37 -8.74
CA GLY A 67 -1.06 -2.59 -8.68
C GLY A 67 -0.64 -3.25 -7.36
N HIS A 68 -1.15 -2.74 -6.24
CA HIS A 68 -0.91 -3.29 -4.92
C HIS A 68 -1.39 -4.74 -4.79
N ILE A 69 -2.59 -5.06 -5.29
CA ILE A 69 -3.13 -6.43 -5.31
C ILE A 69 -2.29 -7.33 -6.21
N ALA A 70 -1.87 -6.83 -7.38
CA ALA A 70 -1.07 -7.61 -8.32
C ALA A 70 0.26 -8.08 -7.75
N VAL A 71 0.89 -7.29 -6.86
CA VAL A 71 2.11 -7.70 -6.14
C VAL A 71 1.81 -8.91 -5.24
N VAL A 72 0.76 -8.86 -4.44
CA VAL A 72 0.47 -9.94 -3.47
C VAL A 72 -0.03 -11.20 -4.16
N GLU A 73 -0.80 -11.05 -5.24
CA GLU A 73 -1.40 -12.15 -6.00
C GLU A 73 -0.45 -12.76 -7.06
N ILE A 74 0.78 -12.26 -7.16
CA ILE A 74 1.74 -12.76 -8.13
C ILE A 74 2.16 -14.19 -7.77
N ASN A 75 2.26 -15.05 -8.78
CA ASN A 75 2.79 -16.39 -8.59
C ASN A 75 4.31 -16.33 -8.60
N LEU A 76 4.92 -16.41 -7.44
CA LEU A 76 6.37 -16.44 -7.29
C LEU A 76 6.89 -17.82 -7.72
N LYS A 77 7.49 -17.86 -8.90
CA LYS A 77 8.23 -19.02 -9.39
C LYS A 77 9.67 -18.98 -8.85
N GLU A 78 10.39 -20.09 -8.94
CA GLU A 78 11.82 -20.10 -8.70
C GLU A 78 12.54 -19.02 -9.52
N ASN A 79 13.49 -18.33 -8.89
CA ASN A 79 14.26 -17.22 -9.47
C ASN A 79 13.45 -15.94 -9.80
N PHE A 80 12.31 -15.73 -9.18
CA PHE A 80 11.54 -14.52 -9.38
C PHE A 80 12.26 -13.30 -8.78
N MET A 81 12.41 -12.24 -9.55
CA MET A 81 13.15 -11.03 -9.15
C MET A 81 12.20 -9.88 -8.87
N GLY A 82 12.59 -8.98 -7.98
CA GLY A 82 11.83 -7.77 -7.63
C GLY A 82 11.44 -6.92 -8.84
N LYS A 83 12.27 -6.86 -9.87
CA LYS A 83 11.97 -6.14 -11.13
C LYS A 83 10.71 -6.66 -11.85
N LEU A 84 10.41 -7.96 -11.82
CA LEU A 84 9.21 -8.52 -12.46
C LEU A 84 7.94 -8.17 -11.66
N ILE A 85 8.07 -8.11 -10.35
CA ILE A 85 7.01 -7.69 -9.43
C ILE A 85 6.71 -6.22 -9.63
N ASP A 86 7.73 -5.37 -9.75
CA ASP A 86 7.60 -3.93 -10.04
C ASP A 86 6.83 -3.66 -11.34
N LEU A 87 7.12 -4.43 -12.40
CA LEU A 87 6.40 -4.34 -13.66
C LEU A 87 4.90 -4.68 -13.49
N ALA A 88 4.56 -5.70 -12.70
CA ALA A 88 3.18 -6.08 -12.43
C ALA A 88 2.42 -4.98 -11.68
N ALA A 89 3.05 -4.35 -10.70
CA ALA A 89 2.48 -3.22 -9.95
C ALA A 89 2.18 -2.01 -10.84
N ARG A 90 3.11 -1.63 -11.71
CA ARG A 90 3.00 -0.44 -12.58
C ARG A 90 2.02 -0.59 -13.73
N LYS A 91 1.71 -1.82 -14.13
CA LYS A 91 0.90 -2.15 -15.32
C LYS A 91 -0.39 -1.32 -15.45
N TYR A 92 -1.09 -1.08 -14.35
CA TYR A 92 -2.40 -0.42 -14.38
C TYR A 92 -2.33 1.10 -14.55
N LEU A 93 -1.29 1.74 -14.03
CA LEU A 93 -1.01 3.15 -14.27
C LEU A 93 -0.45 3.36 -15.67
N LYS A 94 0.49 2.52 -16.11
CA LYS A 94 1.08 2.60 -17.46
C LYS A 94 0.07 2.47 -18.58
N LYS A 95 -1.04 1.75 -18.38
CA LYS A 95 -2.15 1.67 -19.34
C LYS A 95 -2.80 3.03 -19.67
N ILE A 96 -2.59 4.04 -18.84
CA ILE A 96 -3.08 5.40 -19.03
C ILE A 96 -1.94 6.42 -19.05
N ASN A 97 -0.73 5.97 -19.42
CA ASN A 97 0.49 6.78 -19.53
C ASN A 97 0.87 7.49 -18.21
N LEU A 98 0.57 6.87 -17.06
CA LEU A 98 0.98 7.33 -15.74
C LEU A 98 1.97 6.36 -15.11
N ASP A 99 2.79 6.89 -14.20
CA ASP A 99 3.77 6.10 -13.43
C ASP A 99 4.13 6.85 -12.13
N TYR A 100 4.96 6.25 -11.29
CA TYR A 100 5.57 6.86 -10.11
C TYR A 100 7.09 6.68 -10.14
N ALA A 101 7.81 7.62 -9.51
CA ALA A 101 9.27 7.72 -9.62
C ALA A 101 10.05 6.81 -8.67
N HIS A 102 9.44 6.33 -7.58
CA HIS A 102 10.11 5.47 -6.60
C HIS A 102 9.96 3.98 -6.92
N GLY A 103 10.67 3.11 -6.20
CA GLY A 103 10.48 1.66 -6.25
C GLY A 103 9.09 1.26 -5.74
N THR A 104 8.58 0.12 -6.19
CA THR A 104 7.29 -0.40 -5.68
C THR A 104 7.42 -0.95 -4.26
N GLY A 105 8.64 -1.21 -3.80
CA GLY A 105 8.90 -1.65 -2.44
C GLY A 105 10.39 -1.87 -2.17
N HIS A 106 10.71 -1.94 -0.91
CA HIS A 106 12.04 -2.15 -0.36
C HIS A 106 12.05 -3.29 0.66
N GLY A 107 13.21 -3.83 0.96
CA GLY A 107 13.38 -4.70 2.12
C GLY A 107 13.22 -3.93 3.42
N VAL A 108 12.77 -4.59 4.46
CA VAL A 108 12.52 -3.99 5.78
C VAL A 108 13.40 -4.65 6.82
N GLY A 109 14.15 -3.83 7.56
CA GLY A 109 15.01 -4.29 8.64
C GLY A 109 14.23 -4.67 9.90
N PHE A 110 14.80 -5.59 10.64
CA PHE A 110 14.18 -6.05 11.89
C PHE A 110 14.14 -4.97 12.97
N PHE A 111 15.23 -4.20 13.13
CA PHE A 111 15.34 -3.30 14.27
C PHE A 111 15.84 -1.90 13.95
N SER A 112 16.71 -1.68 12.97
CA SER A 112 17.36 -0.38 12.76
C SER A 112 16.82 0.37 11.56
N ASN A 113 16.78 -0.24 10.40
CA ASN A 113 16.50 0.45 9.15
C ASN A 113 15.15 0.02 8.58
N VAL A 114 14.26 0.97 8.36
CA VAL A 114 13.01 0.70 7.63
C VAL A 114 13.32 0.29 6.19
N HIS A 115 14.32 0.91 5.56
CA HIS A 115 14.84 0.50 4.25
C HIS A 115 16.09 -0.36 4.44
N GLU A 116 15.97 -1.66 4.27
CA GLU A 116 17.09 -2.58 4.41
C GLU A 116 17.08 -3.63 3.27
N GLY A 117 18.16 -3.67 2.52
CA GLY A 117 18.37 -4.62 1.44
C GLY A 117 18.87 -5.98 1.89
N PRO A 118 19.24 -6.87 0.94
CA PRO A 118 19.45 -6.59 -0.50
C PRO A 118 18.21 -6.66 -1.38
N GLN A 119 17.09 -7.22 -0.89
CA GLN A 119 15.85 -7.36 -1.65
C GLN A 119 15.12 -6.01 -1.82
N ALA A 120 14.48 -5.83 -2.98
CA ALA A 120 13.56 -4.73 -3.23
C ALA A 120 12.63 -5.07 -4.41
N ILE A 121 11.47 -4.43 -4.45
CA ILE A 121 10.56 -4.47 -5.60
C ILE A 121 10.80 -3.20 -6.40
N SER A 122 11.75 -3.26 -7.35
CA SER A 122 12.13 -2.11 -8.15
C SER A 122 12.70 -2.52 -9.52
N LYS A 123 12.66 -1.59 -10.45
CA LYS A 123 13.14 -1.73 -11.83
C LYS A 123 14.59 -2.28 -11.93
N TYR A 124 15.43 -1.94 -10.97
CA TYR A 124 16.86 -2.26 -11.02
C TYR A 124 17.25 -3.44 -10.15
N ASN A 125 16.37 -3.90 -9.26
CA ASN A 125 16.71 -4.97 -8.33
C ASN A 125 16.69 -6.34 -9.02
N LYS A 126 17.83 -7.04 -8.95
CA LYS A 126 18.05 -8.38 -9.53
C LYS A 126 18.11 -9.47 -8.45
N VAL A 127 17.89 -9.13 -7.19
CA VAL A 127 17.90 -10.10 -6.08
C VAL A 127 16.71 -11.02 -6.21
N LYS A 128 16.98 -12.32 -6.09
CA LYS A 128 15.93 -13.35 -6.09
C LYS A 128 15.10 -13.24 -4.81
N ILE A 129 13.80 -13.32 -4.96
CA ILE A 129 12.89 -13.34 -3.82
C ILE A 129 12.89 -14.74 -3.19
N CYS A 130 13.21 -14.79 -1.91
CA CYS A 130 13.34 -16.03 -1.13
C CYS A 130 12.38 -16.05 0.07
N GLU A 131 12.10 -17.24 0.57
CA GLU A 131 11.32 -17.43 1.79
C GLU A 131 11.89 -16.64 2.97
N GLY A 132 11.02 -16.08 3.80
CA GLY A 132 11.38 -15.29 4.98
C GLY A 132 11.65 -13.82 4.69
N MET A 133 11.84 -13.40 3.43
CA MET A 133 12.06 -11.99 3.10
C MET A 133 10.83 -11.14 3.44
N ILE A 134 11.07 -9.98 4.04
CA ILE A 134 10.06 -8.96 4.31
C ILE A 134 10.31 -7.79 3.36
N LEU A 135 9.22 -7.30 2.75
CA LEU A 135 9.26 -6.19 1.80
C LEU A 135 8.08 -5.25 2.04
N SER A 136 8.25 -3.98 1.70
CA SER A 136 7.12 -3.10 1.48
C SER A 136 6.48 -3.38 0.12
N ASN A 137 5.19 -3.08 -0.01
CA ASN A 137 4.42 -3.10 -1.24
C ASN A 137 3.62 -1.80 -1.29
N GLU A 138 4.19 -0.78 -1.97
CA GLU A 138 3.80 0.62 -1.84
C GLU A 138 3.63 1.37 -3.18
N PRO A 139 2.93 0.83 -4.16
CA PRO A 139 2.67 1.57 -5.39
C PRO A 139 1.93 2.88 -5.09
N GLY A 140 2.21 3.91 -5.89
CA GLY A 140 1.63 5.23 -5.68
C GLY A 140 1.39 6.01 -6.97
N PHE A 141 0.85 7.22 -6.82
CA PHE A 141 0.73 8.23 -7.86
C PHE A 141 0.76 9.62 -7.23
N TYR A 142 1.49 10.54 -7.83
CA TYR A 142 1.70 11.87 -7.27
C TYR A 142 1.46 12.94 -8.33
N LYS A 143 0.38 13.72 -8.15
CA LYS A 143 0.04 14.84 -9.03
C LYS A 143 0.57 16.14 -8.42
N LYS A 144 1.70 16.60 -8.94
CA LYS A 144 2.37 17.81 -8.44
C LYS A 144 1.38 18.98 -8.27
N GLY A 145 1.41 19.60 -7.11
CA GLY A 145 0.54 20.72 -6.75
C GLY A 145 -0.90 20.35 -6.38
N GLU A 146 -1.31 19.07 -6.50
CA GLU A 146 -2.69 18.66 -6.23
C GLU A 146 -2.80 17.63 -5.10
N TYR A 147 -2.35 16.37 -5.30
CA TYR A 147 -2.48 15.29 -4.31
C TYR A 147 -1.51 14.14 -4.58
N GLY A 148 -1.29 13.33 -3.57
CA GLY A 148 -0.61 12.04 -3.68
C GLY A 148 -1.51 10.88 -3.25
N ILE A 149 -1.28 9.73 -3.85
CA ILE A 149 -1.90 8.45 -3.50
C ILE A 149 -0.78 7.45 -3.30
N ARG A 150 -0.76 6.75 -2.15
CA ARG A 150 0.05 5.56 -1.92
C ARG A 150 -0.75 4.58 -1.07
N ILE A 151 -0.68 3.32 -1.43
CA ILE A 151 -1.25 2.21 -0.65
C ILE A 151 -0.11 1.28 -0.33
N GLU A 152 0.21 1.15 0.95
CA GLU A 152 1.33 0.37 1.41
C GLU A 152 0.96 -0.65 2.48
N ASN A 153 1.43 -1.85 2.28
CA ASN A 153 1.50 -2.90 3.30
C ASN A 153 2.91 -3.46 3.35
N LEU A 154 3.34 -3.88 4.53
CA LEU A 154 4.41 -4.85 4.63
C LEU A 154 3.90 -6.24 4.28
N ILE A 155 4.69 -6.96 3.52
CA ILE A 155 4.43 -8.32 3.08
C ILE A 155 5.64 -9.20 3.37
N TYR A 156 5.43 -10.48 3.60
CA TYR A 156 6.51 -11.46 3.75
C TYR A 156 6.32 -12.63 2.80
N VAL A 157 7.45 -13.22 2.42
CA VAL A 157 7.50 -14.39 1.55
C VAL A 157 7.35 -15.65 2.37
N LYS A 158 6.33 -16.42 2.09
CA LYS A 158 6.10 -17.74 2.67
C LYS A 158 6.22 -18.82 1.62
N LYS A 159 6.78 -19.97 2.03
CA LYS A 159 6.79 -21.19 1.22
C LYS A 159 5.72 -22.16 1.71
N ASP A 160 5.00 -22.77 0.77
CA ASP A 160 4.12 -23.90 1.01
C ASP A 160 4.43 -24.98 -0.04
N LYS A 161 4.94 -26.11 0.42
CA LYS A 161 5.53 -27.15 -0.43
C LYS A 161 6.61 -26.55 -1.34
N SER A 162 6.39 -26.49 -2.65
CA SER A 162 7.33 -25.90 -3.63
C SER A 162 6.94 -24.49 -4.10
N LYS A 163 5.87 -23.89 -3.55
CA LYS A 163 5.36 -22.59 -4.02
C LYS A 163 5.70 -21.49 -3.04
N LEU A 164 6.25 -20.39 -3.55
CA LEU A 164 6.43 -19.15 -2.83
C LEU A 164 5.23 -18.22 -3.07
N PHE A 165 4.80 -17.50 -2.04
CA PHE A 165 3.74 -16.51 -2.14
C PHE A 165 3.90 -15.43 -1.08
N PHE A 166 3.29 -14.27 -1.32
CA PHE A 166 3.28 -13.18 -0.36
C PHE A 166 2.10 -13.30 0.62
N LYS A 167 2.36 -12.92 1.87
CA LYS A 167 1.34 -12.68 2.89
C LYS A 167 1.44 -11.27 3.42
N ASN A 168 0.30 -10.63 3.68
CA ASN A 168 0.25 -9.34 4.35
C ASN A 168 0.63 -9.47 5.84
N LEU A 169 1.51 -8.57 6.29
CA LEU A 169 1.79 -8.32 7.72
C LEU A 169 0.93 -7.16 8.23
N THR A 170 0.75 -6.14 7.40
CA THR A 170 -0.05 -4.95 7.74
C THR A 170 -1.52 -5.28 7.84
N LEU A 171 -2.16 -4.83 8.93
CA LEU A 171 -3.57 -5.03 9.25
C LEU A 171 -4.30 -3.68 9.36
N ALA A 172 -4.17 -2.82 8.36
CA ALA A 172 -4.86 -1.53 8.30
C ALA A 172 -5.91 -1.54 7.17
N PRO A 173 -7.14 -1.05 7.40
CA PRO A 173 -8.16 -1.00 6.34
C PRO A 173 -7.74 -0.06 5.20
N ILE A 174 -8.24 -0.35 4.00
CA ILE A 174 -8.10 0.50 2.81
C ILE A 174 -9.40 1.29 2.67
N ASP A 175 -9.32 2.59 2.35
CA ASP A 175 -10.49 3.47 2.24
C ASP A 175 -11.38 3.08 1.04
N ASN A 176 -12.55 2.52 1.32
CA ASN A 176 -13.50 2.06 0.32
C ASN A 176 -14.14 3.21 -0.47
N ASP A 177 -14.24 4.41 0.08
CA ASP A 177 -14.81 5.57 -0.61
C ASP A 177 -13.96 6.00 -1.82
N LEU A 178 -12.65 5.70 -1.76
CA LEU A 178 -11.71 5.94 -2.85
C LEU A 178 -11.72 4.85 -3.94
N ILE A 179 -12.42 3.73 -3.74
CA ILE A 179 -12.44 2.62 -4.70
C ILE A 179 -13.58 2.79 -5.70
N ASP A 180 -13.26 2.65 -6.99
CA ASP A 180 -14.24 2.39 -8.04
C ASP A 180 -14.39 0.88 -8.25
N PHE A 181 -15.34 0.28 -7.56
CA PHE A 181 -15.58 -1.17 -7.59
C PHE A 181 -15.93 -1.71 -8.98
N ASN A 182 -16.37 -0.86 -9.92
CA ASN A 182 -16.66 -1.28 -11.29
C ASN A 182 -15.38 -1.58 -12.10
N GLN A 183 -14.25 -1.02 -11.68
CA GLN A 183 -12.94 -1.29 -12.29
C GLN A 183 -12.28 -2.57 -11.76
N LEU A 184 -12.79 -3.13 -10.67
CA LEU A 184 -12.23 -4.33 -10.06
C LEU A 184 -12.83 -5.59 -10.68
N THR A 185 -11.98 -6.55 -11.01
CA THR A 185 -12.38 -7.91 -11.38
C THR A 185 -12.96 -8.65 -10.17
N LYS A 186 -13.67 -9.74 -10.41
CA LYS A 186 -14.18 -10.64 -9.35
C LYS A 186 -13.04 -11.13 -8.43
N LYS A 187 -11.86 -11.43 -8.98
CA LYS A 187 -10.69 -11.87 -8.22
C LYS A 187 -10.19 -10.77 -7.29
N GLU A 188 -10.09 -9.53 -7.77
CA GLU A 188 -9.63 -8.38 -6.97
C GLU A 188 -10.63 -8.01 -5.86
N LYS A 189 -11.94 -8.07 -6.14
CA LYS A 189 -12.99 -7.90 -5.10
C LYS A 189 -12.88 -8.98 -4.03
N ASN A 190 -12.69 -10.23 -4.41
CA ASN A 190 -12.52 -11.34 -3.48
C ASN A 190 -11.23 -11.21 -2.63
N TYR A 191 -10.14 -10.68 -3.21
CA TYR A 191 -8.94 -10.35 -2.45
C TYR A 191 -9.23 -9.31 -1.36
N LEU A 192 -9.91 -8.20 -1.70
CA LEU A 192 -10.28 -7.15 -0.74
C LEU A 192 -11.16 -7.70 0.38
N LEU A 193 -12.19 -8.47 0.04
CA LEU A 193 -13.04 -9.10 1.05
C LEU A 193 -12.24 -9.98 2.02
N LYS A 194 -11.36 -10.84 1.51
CA LYS A 194 -10.50 -11.69 2.34
C LYS A 194 -9.55 -10.86 3.20
N TYR A 195 -9.00 -9.78 2.65
CA TYR A 195 -8.15 -8.87 3.40
C TYR A 195 -8.90 -8.18 4.54
N ASN A 196 -10.09 -7.64 4.27
CA ASN A 196 -10.92 -6.98 5.28
C ASN A 196 -11.36 -7.96 6.38
N ILE A 197 -11.76 -9.20 6.02
CA ILE A 197 -12.07 -10.26 6.99
C ILE A 197 -10.83 -10.57 7.86
N LEU A 198 -9.64 -10.67 7.28
CA LEU A 198 -8.40 -10.88 8.02
C LEU A 198 -8.14 -9.73 9.00
N VAL A 199 -8.25 -8.49 8.54
CA VAL A 199 -8.09 -7.29 9.39
C VAL A 199 -9.06 -7.33 10.54
N TYR A 200 -10.35 -7.54 10.27
CA TYR A 200 -11.38 -7.61 11.30
C TYR A 200 -11.11 -8.75 12.30
N SER A 201 -10.83 -9.96 11.82
CA SER A 201 -10.61 -11.14 12.67
C SER A 201 -9.45 -10.96 13.65
N LYS A 202 -8.44 -10.17 13.27
CA LYS A 202 -7.27 -9.91 14.10
C LYS A 202 -7.43 -8.73 15.05
N LEU A 203 -8.16 -7.68 14.62
CA LEU A 203 -8.23 -6.42 15.35
C LEU A 203 -9.49 -6.26 16.22
N HIS A 204 -10.61 -6.92 15.91
CA HIS A 204 -11.90 -6.70 16.58
C HIS A 204 -11.82 -6.81 18.11
N ARG A 205 -10.96 -7.69 18.63
CA ARG A 205 -10.78 -7.90 20.09
C ARG A 205 -10.17 -6.70 20.81
N PHE A 206 -9.49 -5.80 20.09
CA PHE A 206 -8.86 -4.60 20.64
C PHE A 206 -9.74 -3.35 20.50
N LEU A 207 -10.89 -3.47 19.84
CA LEU A 207 -11.76 -2.37 19.47
C LEU A 207 -13.03 -2.36 20.32
N ASN A 208 -13.55 -1.16 20.61
CA ASN A 208 -14.85 -0.99 21.22
C ASN A 208 -16.01 -1.29 20.22
N LYS A 209 -17.26 -1.27 20.70
CA LYS A 209 -18.43 -1.62 19.88
C LYS A 209 -18.61 -0.74 18.63
N ASN A 210 -18.34 0.56 18.75
CA ASN A 210 -18.52 1.50 17.63
C ASN A 210 -17.40 1.33 16.60
N GLU A 211 -16.16 1.16 17.05
CA GLU A 211 -15.00 0.88 16.20
C GLU A 211 -15.14 -0.45 15.44
N ARG A 212 -15.68 -1.49 16.10
CA ARG A 212 -16.00 -2.78 15.44
C ARG A 212 -17.03 -2.61 14.32
N LYS A 213 -18.10 -1.83 14.57
CA LYS A 213 -19.12 -1.53 13.56
C LYS A 213 -18.51 -0.79 12.38
N TRP A 214 -17.70 0.24 12.66
CA TRP A 214 -16.99 0.98 11.62
C TRP A 214 -16.04 0.06 10.82
N LEU A 215 -15.26 -0.77 11.49
CA LEU A 215 -14.35 -1.69 10.79
C LEU A 215 -15.12 -2.71 9.93
N ALA A 216 -16.24 -3.21 10.41
CA ALA A 216 -17.11 -4.14 9.68
C ALA A 216 -17.79 -3.48 8.47
N SER A 217 -17.99 -2.16 8.46
CA SER A 217 -18.58 -1.45 7.31
C SER A 217 -17.65 -1.40 6.07
N ASN A 218 -16.42 -1.91 6.19
CA ASN A 218 -15.49 -2.05 5.07
C ASN A 218 -15.63 -3.38 4.29
N PHE A 219 -16.62 -4.20 4.62
CA PHE A 219 -16.86 -5.51 3.96
C PHE A 219 -17.76 -5.41 2.76
#